data_8e8d7bd8ed2962169bf0339b4ed6c756
#
_entry.id   8e8d7bd8ed2962169bf0339b4ed6c756
#
_cell.length_a   1.000
_cell.length_b   1.000
_cell.length_c   1.000
_cell.angle_alpha   90.00
_cell.angle_beta   90.00
_cell.angle_gamma   90.00
#
_symmetry.space_group_name_H-M   'P 1'
#
loop_
_entity.id
_entity.type
_entity.pdbx_description
1 polymer ?
#
loop_
_entity_poly.entity_id
_entity_poly.type
_entity_poly.pdbx_seq_one_letter_code
_entity_poly.pdbx_strand_id
1 'polypeptide(L)'
;VVTSSLLFGAFINVANAGGDPNVKDKKVVKDKSNIKQHDHGKVYKNTSKSSQQNLKKDKKVKETNKSSENNVETAGFAAVEDEPLIVDLSSVVDSDGMGSVGVQWQISVKGKNWTNISRATSQSFTPREIHVGKKLRVVISYVDGQGNLETLISPPSTFVKNVNDKPTGAARLIGSSVEDSALVVDTSSISDEDGIGGFEISWQRSSSKSDWEAYPSVKSEVLRLTQDHVNYSFRAVVSYVDSHGTREVLYTSPSETIDNLDDPVQGEVSIIGEPKEGITLRAISNSLSDEDGIASINISWEKSKDGRNWIALSSLSGPILKLDQVLVGSQVRARVAVVDNFGIETNLYSQATRTVENVNNKPSGRIIIRRVGQ
;
A
#
# COMPACT_ATOMS: atom_id res chain seq x y z
N VAL A 1 -41.06 -20.14 -15.64
CA VAL A 1 -41.31 -18.70 -15.63
C VAL A 1 -39.96 -18.04 -15.91
N VAL A 2 -39.88 -17.45 -17.10
CA VAL A 2 -38.72 -16.79 -17.68
C VAL A 2 -38.71 -15.34 -17.20
N THR A 3 -37.60 -14.85 -16.72
CA THR A 3 -37.35 -13.39 -16.64
C THR A 3 -35.91 -13.09 -17.08
N SER A 4 -35.85 -12.30 -18.13
CA SER A 4 -34.66 -11.72 -18.78
C SER A 4 -33.93 -10.74 -17.86
N SER A 5 -32.63 -10.75 -17.91
CA SER A 5 -31.76 -9.68 -17.38
C SER A 5 -31.07 -8.97 -18.54
N LEU A 6 -31.29 -7.67 -18.60
CA LEU A 6 -30.67 -6.75 -19.55
C LEU A 6 -29.19 -6.49 -19.16
N LEU A 7 -28.29 -6.67 -20.12
CA LEU A 7 -26.93 -6.12 -20.11
C LEU A 7 -26.98 -4.64 -20.55
N PHE A 8 -26.39 -3.75 -19.75
CA PHE A 8 -25.96 -2.42 -20.19
C PHE A 8 -24.43 -2.43 -20.38
N GLY A 9 -24.02 -2.43 -21.64
CA GLY A 9 -22.64 -2.19 -22.03
C GLY A 9 -22.43 -0.69 -22.24
N ALA A 10 -21.46 -0.12 -21.54
CA ALA A 10 -20.95 1.22 -21.81
C ALA A 10 -19.70 1.13 -22.68
N PHE A 11 -19.80 1.56 -23.93
CA PHE A 11 -18.67 1.76 -24.83
C PHE A 11 -18.02 3.10 -24.50
N ILE A 12 -16.72 3.09 -24.18
CA ILE A 12 -15.89 4.29 -24.15
C ILE A 12 -15.13 4.34 -25.47
N ASN A 13 -15.43 5.35 -26.28
CA ASN A 13 -14.70 5.72 -27.50
C ASN A 13 -13.37 6.38 -27.12
N VAL A 14 -12.27 5.79 -27.56
CA VAL A 14 -10.95 6.43 -27.57
C VAL A 14 -10.76 7.10 -28.93
N ALA A 15 -10.74 8.42 -28.95
CA ALA A 15 -10.40 9.21 -30.13
C ALA A 15 -8.87 9.22 -30.34
N ASN A 16 -8.46 8.76 -31.51
CA ASN A 16 -7.10 8.87 -32.04
C ASN A 16 -6.87 10.31 -32.55
N ALA A 17 -5.90 11.02 -32.00
CA ALA A 17 -5.39 12.27 -32.57
C ALA A 17 -3.95 12.04 -33.04
N GLY A 18 -3.76 12.12 -34.35
CA GLY A 18 -2.48 12.03 -35.03
C GLY A 18 -1.59 13.25 -34.73
N GLY A 19 -0.33 12.99 -34.47
CA GLY A 19 0.72 14.00 -34.32
C GLY A 19 1.50 14.21 -35.61
N ASP A 20 1.72 15.49 -35.93
CA ASP A 20 2.50 16.00 -37.03
C ASP A 20 4.00 16.02 -36.65
N PRO A 21 4.93 15.59 -37.52
CA PRO A 21 6.36 15.61 -37.26
C PRO A 21 7.02 16.86 -37.87
N ASN A 22 7.37 17.87 -37.07
CA ASN A 22 8.46 18.81 -37.38
C ASN A 22 8.58 19.92 -36.31
N VAL A 23 9.52 19.78 -35.36
CA VAL A 23 10.25 20.97 -34.84
C VAL A 23 11.65 20.51 -34.39
N LYS A 24 12.60 21.26 -34.94
CA LYS A 24 14.05 21.07 -34.84
C LYS A 24 14.63 21.44 -33.47
N ASP A 25 15.72 20.78 -33.17
CA ASP A 25 16.75 21.03 -32.16
C ASP A 25 16.94 22.48 -31.72
N LYS A 26 17.01 22.68 -30.39
CA LYS A 26 17.84 23.76 -29.81
C LYS A 26 18.62 23.24 -28.58
N LYS A 27 19.92 23.37 -28.74
CA LYS A 27 21.04 23.19 -27.85
C LYS A 27 20.80 23.60 -26.38
N VAL A 28 21.16 22.70 -25.50
CA VAL A 28 21.41 22.96 -24.08
C VAL A 28 22.81 23.55 -23.92
N VAL A 29 22.91 24.71 -23.33
CA VAL A 29 24.16 25.31 -22.83
C VAL A 29 24.26 24.92 -21.35
N LYS A 30 25.34 24.24 -21.02
CA LYS A 30 25.80 23.99 -19.66
C LYS A 30 26.47 25.25 -19.13
N ASP A 31 26.10 25.73 -17.98
CA ASP A 31 26.94 26.64 -17.21
C ASP A 31 27.29 26.04 -15.84
N LYS A 32 28.61 25.99 -15.63
CA LYS A 32 29.28 25.57 -14.41
C LYS A 32 29.81 26.79 -13.69
N SER A 33 29.50 27.00 -12.44
CA SER A 33 30.38 27.74 -11.50
C SER A 33 29.98 27.42 -10.07
N ASN A 34 30.74 26.69 -9.42
CA ASN A 34 31.90 26.98 -8.55
C ASN A 34 31.51 27.17 -7.08
N ILE A 35 31.90 26.15 -6.36
CA ILE A 35 32.05 26.01 -4.90
C ILE A 35 33.10 26.99 -4.40
N LYS A 36 32.85 27.66 -3.26
CA LYS A 36 33.89 28.05 -2.32
C LYS A 36 33.40 27.85 -0.89
N GLN A 37 34.03 26.89 -0.22
CA GLN A 37 34.17 26.79 1.23
C GLN A 37 35.00 27.97 1.75
N HIS A 38 34.63 28.53 2.88
CA HIS A 38 35.60 29.06 3.84
C HIS A 38 35.09 28.84 5.26
N ASP A 39 35.93 28.12 5.95
CA ASP A 39 36.06 27.81 7.37
C ASP A 39 36.59 29.04 8.11
N HIS A 40 36.28 29.21 9.36
CA HIS A 40 37.08 29.57 10.52
C HIS A 40 36.24 30.23 11.65
N GLY A 41 36.23 29.49 12.72
CA GLY A 41 35.78 29.96 14.02
C GLY A 41 36.73 31.00 14.65
N LYS A 42 36.16 31.74 15.56
CA LYS A 42 36.89 32.30 16.72
C LYS A 42 35.95 32.59 17.89
N VAL A 43 36.28 31.91 18.97
CA VAL A 43 35.85 32.15 20.34
C VAL A 43 36.51 33.43 20.86
N TYR A 44 35.78 34.31 21.54
CA TYR A 44 36.34 35.20 22.54
C TYR A 44 35.48 35.27 23.77
N LYS A 45 36.20 35.08 24.90
CA LYS A 45 35.78 35.16 26.30
C LYS A 45 35.73 36.61 26.79
N ASN A 46 34.81 36.78 27.78
CA ASN A 46 34.88 37.67 28.96
C ASN A 46 35.89 38.81 29.01
N THR A 47 35.39 39.97 29.45
CA THR A 47 35.84 40.54 30.74
C THR A 47 34.94 41.69 31.19
N SER A 48 34.64 41.67 32.49
CA SER A 48 34.06 42.71 33.35
C SER A 48 34.95 43.94 33.51
N LYS A 49 34.37 45.11 33.76
CA LYS A 49 34.74 46.07 34.85
C LYS A 49 33.90 47.34 34.82
N SER A 50 33.17 47.50 35.84
CA SER A 50 32.96 48.59 36.82
C SER A 50 33.59 49.98 36.55
N SER A 51 32.83 51.05 36.84
CA SER A 51 33.03 52.15 37.76
C SER A 51 32.10 53.31 37.38
N GLN A 52 31.22 53.64 38.20
CA GLN A 52 31.04 54.68 39.23
C GLN A 52 31.29 56.09 38.74
N GLN A 53 30.33 56.88 39.13
CA GLN A 53 30.26 58.19 39.73
C GLN A 53 29.64 59.32 38.90
N ASN A 54 28.54 59.78 39.46
CA ASN A 54 28.16 61.06 40.20
C ASN A 54 27.80 62.25 39.28
N LEU A 55 26.76 63.01 39.47
CA LEU A 55 26.21 63.84 40.48
C LEU A 55 25.06 64.70 39.89
N LYS A 56 24.00 64.80 40.69
CA LYS A 56 23.09 65.91 40.96
C LYS A 56 22.66 66.86 39.85
N LYS A 57 21.35 67.02 39.68
CA LYS A 57 20.59 68.21 40.20
C LYS A 57 19.09 68.09 39.98
N ASP A 58 18.40 68.46 40.99
CA ASP A 58 16.97 68.61 41.20
C ASP A 58 16.21 69.29 40.04
N LYS A 59 15.00 68.85 39.74
CA LYS A 59 13.80 69.68 39.69
C LYS A 59 12.50 68.87 39.57
N LYS A 60 11.71 69.05 40.63
CA LYS A 60 10.25 69.28 40.66
C LYS A 60 9.34 68.14 40.28
N VAL A 61 8.79 67.51 41.28
CA VAL A 61 7.63 66.69 41.41
C VAL A 61 6.47 67.26 40.58
N LYS A 62 5.95 66.46 39.68
CA LYS A 62 4.55 66.38 39.30
C LYS A 62 4.11 64.92 39.51
N GLU A 63 3.38 64.78 40.60
CA GLU A 63 2.61 63.55 40.82
C GLU A 63 1.65 63.36 39.64
N THR A 64 1.89 62.35 38.84
CA THR A 64 0.87 61.72 38.08
C THR A 64 0.82 60.28 38.59
N ASN A 65 -0.25 60.00 39.32
CA ASN A 65 -0.64 58.64 39.69
C ASN A 65 -0.60 57.75 38.46
N LYS A 66 0.51 57.07 38.28
CA LYS A 66 0.58 55.88 37.41
C LYS A 66 0.37 54.71 38.36
N SER A 67 -0.87 54.24 38.43
CA SER A 67 -1.15 52.94 38.99
C SER A 67 -0.22 51.96 38.27
N SER A 68 0.76 51.43 38.99
CA SER A 68 1.50 50.24 38.56
C SER A 68 0.48 49.12 38.57
N GLU A 69 -0.12 48.87 37.41
CA GLU A 69 -0.70 47.55 37.12
C GLU A 69 0.45 46.57 37.18
N ASN A 70 0.67 46.02 38.36
CA ASN A 70 1.32 44.74 38.51
C ASN A 70 0.40 43.74 37.78
N ASN A 71 0.66 43.49 36.53
CA ASN A 71 0.16 42.33 35.83
C ASN A 71 0.74 41.09 36.54
N VAL A 72 0.18 40.72 37.68
CA VAL A 72 0.14 39.35 38.11
C VAL A 72 -0.78 38.68 37.08
N GLU A 73 -0.20 38.02 36.13
CA GLU A 73 -0.93 37.08 35.25
C GLU A 73 -1.58 36.08 36.21
N THR A 74 -2.85 36.34 36.60
CA THR A 74 -3.63 35.38 37.37
C THR A 74 -3.67 34.11 36.55
N ALA A 75 -3.11 33.04 37.10
CA ALA A 75 -3.06 31.73 36.43
C ALA A 75 -4.47 31.41 35.95
N GLY A 76 -4.62 31.37 34.64
CA GLY A 76 -5.89 31.00 34.00
C GLY A 76 -6.24 29.53 34.30
N PHE A 77 -7.48 29.17 34.10
CA PHE A 77 -7.94 27.79 34.26
C PHE A 77 -7.36 26.89 33.13
N ALA A 78 -7.13 25.62 33.48
CA ALA A 78 -6.75 24.62 32.48
C ALA A 78 -7.95 24.32 31.57
N ALA A 79 -7.69 24.15 30.27
CA ALA A 79 -8.67 23.72 29.29
C ALA A 79 -8.11 22.55 28.52
N VAL A 80 -8.90 21.50 28.43
CA VAL A 80 -8.57 20.25 27.72
C VAL A 80 -9.73 19.95 26.80
N GLU A 81 -9.44 19.46 25.65
CA GLU A 81 -10.46 18.98 24.70
C GLU A 81 -11.33 17.90 25.35
N ASP A 82 -12.58 17.85 24.96
CA ASP A 82 -13.64 16.93 25.42
C ASP A 82 -13.91 16.94 26.94
N GLU A 83 -13.16 17.75 27.73
CA GLU A 83 -13.43 17.93 29.13
C GLU A 83 -14.37 19.17 29.37
N PRO A 84 -15.53 18.99 30.02
CA PRO A 84 -16.45 20.10 30.24
C PRO A 84 -15.91 21.11 31.24
N LEU A 85 -15.95 22.37 30.84
CA LEU A 85 -15.71 23.54 31.70
C LEU A 85 -17.03 24.06 32.27
N ILE A 86 -17.05 24.47 33.52
CA ILE A 86 -18.25 24.98 34.20
C ILE A 86 -17.94 26.37 34.77
N VAL A 87 -18.82 27.31 34.55
CA VAL A 87 -18.76 28.66 35.16
C VAL A 87 -19.26 28.58 36.59
N ASP A 88 -18.38 28.85 37.56
CA ASP A 88 -18.74 28.96 38.96
C ASP A 88 -18.86 30.44 39.34
N LEU A 89 -20.03 30.87 39.77
CA LEU A 89 -20.37 32.21 40.19
C LEU A 89 -20.57 32.31 41.71
N SER A 90 -20.29 31.25 42.46
CA SER A 90 -20.54 31.20 43.91
C SER A 90 -19.81 32.26 44.72
N SER A 91 -18.68 32.76 44.21
CA SER A 91 -17.89 33.84 44.83
C SER A 91 -18.22 35.24 44.32
N VAL A 92 -19.11 35.37 43.35
CA VAL A 92 -19.52 36.69 42.84
C VAL A 92 -20.56 37.27 43.76
N VAL A 93 -20.29 38.47 44.28
CA VAL A 93 -21.18 39.22 45.18
C VAL A 93 -21.42 40.58 44.58
N ASP A 94 -22.68 40.99 44.55
CA ASP A 94 -23.11 42.31 44.14
C ASP A 94 -24.07 42.84 45.21
N SER A 95 -23.75 44.00 45.80
CA SER A 95 -24.56 44.62 46.87
C SER A 95 -25.94 45.08 46.38
N ASP A 96 -26.03 45.43 45.11
CA ASP A 96 -27.28 45.86 44.47
C ASP A 96 -28.11 44.66 43.92
N GLY A 97 -27.57 43.45 44.09
CA GLY A 97 -28.18 42.16 43.71
C GLY A 97 -27.92 41.77 42.27
N MET A 98 -27.79 40.47 42.05
CA MET A 98 -27.61 39.87 40.71
C MET A 98 -28.95 39.48 40.16
N GLY A 99 -29.28 40.01 38.97
CA GLY A 99 -30.40 39.51 38.15
C GLY A 99 -30.08 38.25 37.40
N SER A 100 -30.87 37.96 36.34
CA SER A 100 -30.62 36.80 35.46
C SER A 100 -29.29 36.94 34.74
N VAL A 101 -28.43 35.93 34.87
CA VAL A 101 -27.06 35.92 34.33
C VAL A 101 -27.09 35.39 32.89
N GLY A 102 -26.57 36.21 31.98
CA GLY A 102 -26.21 35.81 30.63
C GLY A 102 -24.75 35.32 30.58
N VAL A 103 -24.48 34.26 29.86
CA VAL A 103 -23.16 33.66 29.67
C VAL A 103 -22.79 33.71 28.20
N GLN A 104 -21.55 34.07 27.90
CA GLN A 104 -20.99 34.00 26.56
C GLN A 104 -19.53 33.54 26.61
N TRP A 105 -19.26 32.37 26.05
CA TRP A 105 -17.89 31.89 25.86
C TRP A 105 -17.23 32.57 24.68
N GLN A 106 -15.96 32.89 24.83
CA GLN A 106 -15.13 33.53 23.83
C GLN A 106 -13.84 32.75 23.59
N ILE A 107 -13.32 32.86 22.39
CA ILE A 107 -12.09 32.23 21.95
C ILE A 107 -11.10 33.22 21.41
N SER A 108 -9.81 32.95 21.60
CA SER A 108 -8.71 33.73 21.04
C SER A 108 -7.50 32.85 20.69
N VAL A 109 -6.89 33.09 19.54
CA VAL A 109 -5.67 32.37 19.09
C VAL A 109 -4.46 32.75 19.97
N LYS A 110 -4.36 34.02 20.40
CA LYS A 110 -3.18 34.56 21.13
C LYS A 110 -3.52 35.19 22.47
N GLY A 111 -4.75 35.08 22.94
CA GLY A 111 -5.20 35.69 24.18
C GLY A 111 -5.38 37.23 24.13
N LYS A 112 -5.36 37.84 22.94
CA LYS A 112 -5.50 39.32 22.78
C LYS A 112 -6.81 39.71 22.09
N ASN A 113 -7.14 39.12 20.96
CA ASN A 113 -8.36 39.39 20.20
C ASN A 113 -9.37 38.28 20.50
N TRP A 114 -10.50 38.61 21.10
CA TRP A 114 -11.51 37.67 21.54
C TRP A 114 -12.73 37.75 20.66
N THR A 115 -13.24 36.60 20.25
CA THR A 115 -14.48 36.45 19.46
C THR A 115 -15.46 35.54 20.18
N ASN A 116 -16.74 35.84 20.08
CA ASN A 116 -17.79 34.99 20.66
C ASN A 116 -17.82 33.64 19.95
N ILE A 117 -17.85 32.55 20.72
CA ILE A 117 -18.14 31.22 20.20
C ILE A 117 -19.66 31.19 19.97
N SER A 118 -20.06 30.91 18.73
CA SER A 118 -21.48 30.87 18.33
C SER A 118 -22.25 29.87 19.19
N ARG A 119 -23.39 30.30 19.73
CA ARG A 119 -24.29 29.50 20.58
C ARG A 119 -23.69 28.97 21.88
N ALA A 120 -22.50 29.39 22.25
CA ALA A 120 -21.87 29.00 23.52
C ALA A 120 -22.30 29.94 24.64
N THR A 121 -23.55 29.81 25.07
CA THR A 121 -24.23 30.67 26.06
C THR A 121 -24.66 29.93 27.33
N SER A 122 -24.26 28.69 27.50
CA SER A 122 -24.52 27.90 28.70
C SER A 122 -23.43 28.08 29.74
N GLN A 123 -23.75 27.80 30.99
CA GLN A 123 -22.76 27.75 32.08
C GLN A 123 -21.71 26.65 31.87
N SER A 124 -22.05 25.60 31.14
CA SER A 124 -21.12 24.54 30.74
C SER A 124 -20.71 24.70 29.30
N PHE A 125 -19.44 24.45 29.00
CA PHE A 125 -18.88 24.46 27.67
C PHE A 125 -17.83 23.35 27.56
N THR A 126 -17.93 22.49 26.53
CA THR A 126 -16.95 21.45 26.22
C THR A 126 -16.13 21.88 25.00
N PRO A 127 -14.82 22.14 25.17
CA PRO A 127 -13.96 22.38 24.01
C PRO A 127 -13.93 21.18 23.06
N ARG A 128 -13.74 21.41 21.78
CA ARG A 128 -13.60 20.42 20.72
C ARG A 128 -12.33 20.68 19.95
N GLU A 129 -11.95 19.82 19.00
CA GLU A 129 -10.76 19.97 18.15
C GLU A 129 -10.61 21.38 17.57
N ILE A 130 -11.67 22.01 17.10
CA ILE A 130 -11.64 23.39 16.59
C ILE A 130 -11.16 24.42 17.59
N HIS A 131 -11.13 24.10 18.89
CA HIS A 131 -10.68 24.96 19.98
C HIS A 131 -9.24 24.66 20.43
N VAL A 132 -8.68 23.53 20.02
CA VAL A 132 -7.31 23.11 20.37
C VAL A 132 -6.29 24.17 19.94
N GLY A 133 -5.29 24.39 20.78
CA GLY A 133 -4.26 25.40 20.57
C GLY A 133 -4.72 26.85 20.69
N LYS A 134 -5.96 27.09 21.15
CA LYS A 134 -6.53 28.45 21.41
C LYS A 134 -6.84 28.62 22.87
N LYS A 135 -7.07 29.87 23.29
CA LYS A 135 -7.45 30.23 24.67
C LYS A 135 -8.94 30.53 24.73
N LEU A 136 -9.56 30.16 25.84
CA LEU A 136 -10.97 30.38 26.13
C LEU A 136 -11.11 31.38 27.28
N ARG A 137 -12.21 32.13 27.31
CA ARG A 137 -12.68 32.89 28.45
C ARG A 137 -14.21 32.98 28.42
N VAL A 138 -14.79 33.34 29.52
CA VAL A 138 -16.22 33.59 29.62
C VAL A 138 -16.46 35.06 29.94
N VAL A 139 -17.51 35.62 29.34
CA VAL A 139 -18.10 36.90 29.66
C VAL A 139 -19.45 36.62 30.28
N ILE A 140 -19.66 37.17 31.47
CA ILE A 140 -20.92 37.15 32.20
C ILE A 140 -21.54 38.54 32.13
N SER A 141 -22.84 38.62 31.91
CA SER A 141 -23.60 39.86 31.95
C SER A 141 -24.91 39.65 32.69
N TYR A 142 -25.31 40.63 33.49
CA TYR A 142 -26.61 40.67 34.19
C TYR A 142 -27.06 42.13 34.43
N VAL A 143 -28.29 42.29 34.72
CA VAL A 143 -28.81 43.59 35.20
C VAL A 143 -29.00 43.51 36.72
N ASP A 144 -28.39 44.46 37.44
CA ASP A 144 -28.45 44.52 38.89
C ASP A 144 -29.86 44.95 39.37
N GLY A 145 -30.07 45.02 40.71
CA GLY A 145 -31.33 45.43 41.28
C GLY A 145 -31.66 46.93 41.12
N GLN A 146 -30.68 47.74 40.68
CA GLN A 146 -30.85 49.17 40.39
C GLN A 146 -31.08 49.43 38.87
N GLY A 147 -30.97 48.39 38.04
CA GLY A 147 -31.20 48.48 36.60
C GLY A 147 -29.93 48.74 35.78
N ASN A 148 -28.74 48.62 36.36
CA ASN A 148 -27.48 48.77 35.63
C ASN A 148 -27.07 47.44 34.99
N LEU A 149 -26.46 47.53 33.80
CA LEU A 149 -25.90 46.36 33.11
C LEU A 149 -24.47 46.12 33.60
N GLU A 150 -24.27 45.04 34.30
CA GLU A 150 -22.96 44.60 34.81
C GLU A 150 -22.33 43.57 33.91
N THR A 151 -20.99 43.60 33.85
CA THR A 151 -20.22 42.66 33.01
C THR A 151 -18.95 42.21 33.76
N LEU A 152 -18.80 40.87 33.84
CA LEU A 152 -17.57 40.25 34.37
C LEU A 152 -16.92 39.41 33.28
N ILE A 153 -15.58 39.41 33.29
CA ILE A 153 -14.79 38.64 32.34
C ILE A 153 -13.83 37.76 33.14
N SER A 154 -13.84 36.45 32.85
CA SER A 154 -12.93 35.52 33.50
C SER A 154 -11.49 35.75 33.03
N PRO A 155 -10.48 35.36 33.84
CA PRO A 155 -9.14 35.15 33.32
C PRO A 155 -9.18 34.20 32.12
N PRO A 156 -8.26 34.32 31.15
CA PRO A 156 -8.19 33.41 30.03
C PRO A 156 -7.70 32.00 30.47
N SER A 157 -8.13 30.96 29.77
CA SER A 157 -7.58 29.60 29.95
C SER A 157 -6.09 29.54 29.56
N THR A 158 -5.44 28.43 29.92
CA THR A 158 -4.29 27.95 29.16
C THR A 158 -4.70 27.70 27.72
N PHE A 159 -3.77 27.39 26.82
CA PHE A 159 -4.15 26.85 25.52
C PHE A 159 -4.90 25.53 25.73
N VAL A 160 -6.00 25.36 25.03
CA VAL A 160 -6.75 24.09 25.02
C VAL A 160 -5.79 22.99 24.56
N LYS A 161 -5.62 21.98 25.41
CA LYS A 161 -4.79 20.83 25.10
C LYS A 161 -5.57 19.84 24.25
N ASN A 162 -4.87 19.24 23.30
CA ASN A 162 -5.39 18.14 22.50
C ASN A 162 -5.59 16.87 23.35
N VAL A 163 -6.61 16.11 23.04
CA VAL A 163 -6.81 14.72 23.44
C VAL A 163 -6.87 13.91 22.16
N ASN A 164 -5.99 12.92 22.03
CA ASN A 164 -5.94 12.13 20.81
C ASN A 164 -7.26 11.45 20.50
N ASP A 165 -7.86 11.79 19.37
CA ASP A 165 -8.99 11.10 18.77
C ASP A 165 -8.50 9.88 17.98
N LYS A 166 -9.28 8.81 18.02
CA LYS A 166 -8.97 7.63 17.21
C LYS A 166 -9.54 7.79 15.81
N PRO A 167 -8.83 7.33 14.79
CA PRO A 167 -9.36 7.35 13.44
C PRO A 167 -10.68 6.57 13.33
N THR A 168 -11.60 7.11 12.56
CA THR A 168 -12.88 6.50 12.19
C THR A 168 -12.82 6.01 10.75
N GLY A 169 -13.76 5.15 10.35
CA GLY A 169 -13.74 4.47 9.05
C GLY A 169 -12.82 3.26 9.04
N ALA A 170 -12.39 2.81 7.87
CA ALA A 170 -11.56 1.63 7.72
C ALA A 170 -10.71 1.64 6.45
N ALA A 171 -9.51 1.12 6.52
CA ALA A 171 -8.75 0.71 5.34
C ALA A 171 -9.34 -0.58 4.76
N ARG A 172 -9.43 -0.70 3.44
CA ARG A 172 -10.00 -1.86 2.75
C ARG A 172 -9.08 -2.34 1.65
N LEU A 173 -9.16 -3.63 1.30
CA LEU A 173 -8.56 -4.19 0.10
C LEU A 173 -9.59 -4.25 -1.02
N ILE A 174 -9.19 -3.81 -2.21
CA ILE A 174 -9.95 -3.88 -3.45
C ILE A 174 -9.12 -4.70 -4.44
N GLY A 175 -9.75 -5.60 -5.20
CA GLY A 175 -9.09 -6.43 -6.20
C GLY A 175 -9.51 -7.89 -6.11
N SER A 176 -8.89 -8.72 -6.94
CA SER A 176 -9.10 -10.16 -6.99
C SER A 176 -7.96 -10.88 -6.28
N SER A 177 -8.30 -11.91 -5.50
CA SER A 177 -7.30 -12.79 -4.85
C SER A 177 -6.92 -13.95 -5.77
N VAL A 178 -6.47 -13.63 -6.97
CA VAL A 178 -6.01 -14.58 -7.98
C VAL A 178 -4.65 -14.08 -8.47
N GLU A 179 -3.75 -14.98 -8.76
CA GLU A 179 -2.48 -14.68 -9.39
C GLU A 179 -2.64 -13.77 -10.61
N ASP A 180 -1.59 -13.03 -10.99
CA ASP A 180 -1.55 -12.03 -12.07
C ASP A 180 -2.50 -10.83 -11.90
N SER A 181 -3.31 -10.81 -10.84
CA SER A 181 -4.12 -9.66 -10.48
C SER A 181 -3.39 -8.70 -9.51
N ALA A 182 -4.12 -7.81 -8.86
CA ALA A 182 -3.58 -6.91 -7.86
C ALA A 182 -4.57 -6.67 -6.73
N LEU A 183 -4.03 -6.48 -5.53
CA LEU A 183 -4.75 -5.93 -4.39
C LEU A 183 -4.37 -4.46 -4.22
N VAL A 184 -5.36 -3.61 -4.01
CA VAL A 184 -5.21 -2.17 -3.84
C VAL A 184 -5.78 -1.76 -2.49
N VAL A 185 -5.04 -0.93 -1.75
CA VAL A 185 -5.50 -0.40 -0.47
C VAL A 185 -6.35 0.84 -0.71
N ASP A 186 -7.60 0.81 -0.26
CA ASP A 186 -8.49 1.96 -0.23
C ASP A 186 -8.53 2.55 1.18
N THR A 187 -8.10 3.81 1.31
CA THR A 187 -8.09 4.58 2.55
C THR A 187 -9.13 5.70 2.56
N SER A 188 -9.97 5.79 1.53
CA SER A 188 -10.88 6.93 1.29
C SER A 188 -11.93 7.17 2.38
N SER A 189 -12.24 6.13 3.17
CA SER A 189 -13.21 6.22 4.26
C SER A 189 -12.61 6.57 5.62
N ILE A 190 -11.28 6.70 5.71
CA ILE A 190 -10.60 7.04 6.96
C ILE A 190 -10.79 8.54 7.24
N SER A 191 -11.19 8.86 8.45
CA SER A 191 -11.29 10.22 8.95
C SER A 191 -10.76 10.27 10.39
N ASP A 192 -10.12 11.39 10.74
CA ASP A 192 -9.54 11.63 12.05
C ASP A 192 -9.75 13.11 12.41
N GLU A 193 -10.28 13.41 13.61
CA GLU A 193 -10.49 14.79 14.06
C GLU A 193 -9.18 15.51 14.27
N ASP A 194 -8.14 14.80 14.74
CA ASP A 194 -6.76 15.31 14.87
C ASP A 194 -6.04 15.55 13.53
N GLY A 195 -6.71 15.22 12.41
CA GLY A 195 -6.18 15.35 11.07
C GLY A 195 -5.41 14.13 10.60
N ILE A 196 -5.22 14.03 9.29
CA ILE A 196 -4.53 12.90 8.65
C ILE A 196 -3.28 13.42 7.94
N GLY A 197 -2.13 12.87 8.30
CA GLY A 197 -0.89 13.05 7.55
C GLY A 197 -0.82 12.14 6.32
N GLY A 198 0.36 12.04 5.71
CA GLY A 198 0.57 11.11 4.61
C GLY A 198 0.49 9.65 5.08
N PHE A 199 -0.24 8.82 4.34
CA PHE A 199 -0.30 7.39 4.64
C PHE A 199 1.01 6.68 4.30
N GLU A 200 1.46 5.84 5.22
CA GLU A 200 2.52 4.86 5.02
C GLU A 200 1.87 3.47 4.95
N ILE A 201 2.12 2.75 3.86
CA ILE A 201 1.54 1.42 3.64
C ILE A 201 2.63 0.38 3.69
N SER A 202 2.35 -0.71 4.40
CA SER A 202 3.15 -1.93 4.39
C SER A 202 2.22 -3.15 4.36
N TRP A 203 2.78 -4.29 3.97
CA TRP A 203 2.01 -5.50 3.77
C TRP A 203 2.44 -6.58 4.75
N GLN A 204 1.50 -7.42 5.09
CA GLN A 204 1.72 -8.66 5.83
C GLN A 204 1.06 -9.80 5.06
N ARG A 205 1.67 -10.99 5.15
CA ARG A 205 1.12 -12.23 4.59
C ARG A 205 0.92 -13.28 5.67
N SER A 206 0.06 -14.24 5.40
CA SER A 206 -0.19 -15.40 6.26
C SER A 206 -0.68 -16.57 5.43
N SER A 207 -0.23 -17.77 5.73
CA SER A 207 -0.77 -19.03 5.18
C SER A 207 -1.97 -19.57 5.96
N SER A 208 -2.24 -19.04 7.17
CA SER A 208 -3.29 -19.54 8.07
C SER A 208 -4.35 -18.50 8.42
N LYS A 209 -4.20 -17.24 7.98
CA LYS A 209 -4.99 -16.06 8.37
C LYS A 209 -4.91 -15.73 9.89
N SER A 210 -4.07 -16.43 10.65
CA SER A 210 -3.84 -16.20 12.09
C SER A 210 -2.46 -15.61 12.37
N ASP A 211 -1.42 -16.19 11.78
CA ASP A 211 -0.03 -15.82 12.02
C ASP A 211 0.45 -14.92 10.87
N TRP A 212 0.60 -13.62 11.18
CA TRP A 212 0.93 -12.60 10.20
C TRP A 212 2.41 -12.24 10.26
N GLU A 213 3.10 -12.43 9.16
CA GLU A 213 4.50 -12.00 8.99
C GLU A 213 4.61 -10.77 8.09
N ALA A 214 5.60 -9.93 8.35
CA ALA A 214 5.86 -8.77 7.52
C ALA A 214 6.26 -9.19 6.09
N TYR A 215 5.69 -8.50 5.09
CA TYR A 215 6.06 -8.64 3.69
C TYR A 215 6.71 -7.35 3.19
N PRO A 216 8.04 -7.19 3.41
CA PRO A 216 8.73 -5.91 3.24
C PRO A 216 9.04 -5.53 1.79
N SER A 217 8.82 -6.44 0.84
CA SER A 217 9.14 -6.23 -0.58
C SER A 217 8.31 -5.13 -1.23
N VAL A 218 7.12 -4.84 -0.70
CA VAL A 218 6.19 -3.84 -1.24
C VAL A 218 5.82 -2.82 -0.16
N LYS A 219 5.96 -1.52 -0.51
CA LYS A 219 5.61 -0.38 0.36
C LYS A 219 4.64 0.59 -0.32
N SER A 220 3.94 0.13 -1.34
CA SER A 220 2.94 0.90 -2.07
C SER A 220 1.53 0.45 -1.73
N GLU A 221 0.55 1.25 -2.10
CA GLU A 221 -0.87 0.91 -1.98
C GLU A 221 -1.29 -0.26 -2.89
N VAL A 222 -0.45 -0.63 -3.86
CA VAL A 222 -0.74 -1.71 -4.81
C VAL A 222 0.22 -2.87 -4.58
N LEU A 223 -0.32 -4.06 -4.32
CA LEU A 223 0.38 -5.34 -4.31
C LEU A 223 -0.03 -6.11 -5.58
N ARG A 224 0.92 -6.30 -6.51
CA ARG A 224 0.74 -7.19 -7.66
C ARG A 224 0.98 -8.62 -7.21
N LEU A 225 0.07 -9.49 -7.59
CA LEU A 225 0.11 -10.90 -7.21
C LEU A 225 0.87 -11.69 -8.28
N THR A 226 1.74 -12.57 -7.85
CA THR A 226 2.56 -13.47 -8.68
C THR A 226 2.55 -14.85 -8.04
N GLN A 227 3.16 -15.83 -8.65
CA GLN A 227 3.28 -17.20 -8.15
C GLN A 227 3.77 -17.29 -6.70
N ASP A 228 4.69 -16.41 -6.28
CA ASP A 228 5.18 -16.37 -4.89
C ASP A 228 4.12 -16.00 -3.85
N HIS A 229 2.97 -15.49 -4.29
CA HIS A 229 1.86 -15.10 -3.42
C HIS A 229 0.77 -16.17 -3.29
N VAL A 230 0.78 -17.17 -4.17
CA VAL A 230 -0.20 -18.26 -4.19
C VAL A 230 -0.18 -19.03 -2.85
N ASN A 231 -1.35 -19.42 -2.38
CA ASN A 231 -1.58 -20.04 -1.06
C ASN A 231 -1.36 -19.15 0.16
N TYR A 232 -1.09 -17.85 -0.01
CA TYR A 232 -1.07 -16.88 1.08
C TYR A 232 -2.29 -15.96 1.04
N SER A 233 -2.67 -15.45 2.20
CA SER A 233 -3.57 -14.30 2.32
C SER A 233 -2.76 -13.07 2.71
N PHE A 234 -3.18 -11.90 2.28
CA PHE A 234 -2.51 -10.64 2.53
C PHE A 234 -3.40 -9.66 3.29
N ARG A 235 -2.80 -8.80 4.09
CA ARG A 235 -3.43 -7.60 4.63
C ARG A 235 -2.47 -6.43 4.58
N ALA A 236 -3.02 -5.24 4.45
CA ALA A 236 -2.22 -4.03 4.55
C ALA A 236 -2.24 -3.48 5.98
N VAL A 237 -1.11 -2.92 6.38
CA VAL A 237 -0.95 -2.07 7.55
C VAL A 237 -0.83 -0.65 7.05
N VAL A 238 -1.81 0.18 7.39
CA VAL A 238 -1.87 1.61 7.03
C VAL A 238 -1.53 2.40 8.27
N SER A 239 -0.56 3.29 8.19
CA SER A 239 -0.21 4.17 9.30
C SER A 239 0.00 5.59 8.81
N TYR A 240 -0.22 6.55 9.70
CA TYR A 240 0.05 7.96 9.47
C TYR A 240 0.39 8.64 10.80
N VAL A 241 0.88 9.87 10.74
CA VAL A 241 1.03 10.73 11.91
C VAL A 241 0.01 11.84 11.75
N ASP A 242 -0.82 12.06 12.79
CA ASP A 242 -1.81 13.12 12.81
C ASP A 242 -1.17 14.52 12.90
N SER A 243 -1.99 15.58 12.95
CA SER A 243 -1.50 16.96 13.04
C SER A 243 -0.94 17.31 14.41
N HIS A 244 -1.18 16.49 15.41
CA HIS A 244 -0.69 16.67 16.79
C HIS A 244 0.51 15.77 17.13
N GLY A 245 0.94 14.91 16.17
CA GLY A 245 2.15 14.10 16.27
C GLY A 245 1.92 12.68 16.77
N THR A 246 0.67 12.23 16.91
CA THR A 246 0.36 10.85 17.27
C THR A 246 0.43 9.96 16.04
N ARG A 247 1.00 8.77 16.21
CA ARG A 247 1.03 7.76 15.16
C ARG A 247 -0.17 6.83 15.26
N GLU A 248 -0.98 6.84 14.24
CA GLU A 248 -2.14 5.97 14.10
C GLU A 248 -1.80 4.76 13.19
N VAL A 249 -2.40 3.60 13.51
CA VAL A 249 -2.19 2.35 12.78
C VAL A 249 -3.51 1.61 12.59
N LEU A 250 -3.84 1.33 11.34
CA LEU A 250 -5.03 0.56 10.95
C LEU A 250 -4.60 -0.67 10.15
N TYR A 251 -5.44 -1.70 10.20
CA TYR A 251 -5.27 -2.92 9.42
C TYR A 251 -6.48 -3.10 8.51
N THR A 252 -6.23 -3.52 7.28
CA THR A 252 -7.32 -4.01 6.43
C THR A 252 -7.82 -5.37 6.92
N SER A 253 -9.05 -5.73 6.57
CA SER A 253 -9.43 -7.14 6.58
C SER A 253 -8.47 -7.92 5.66
N PRO A 254 -8.17 -9.18 5.98
CA PRO A 254 -7.39 -10.04 5.10
C PRO A 254 -8.05 -10.24 3.74
N SER A 255 -7.25 -10.44 2.70
CA SER A 255 -7.72 -10.99 1.43
C SER A 255 -8.22 -12.43 1.63
N GLU A 256 -8.94 -12.95 0.65
CA GLU A 256 -8.99 -14.41 0.50
C GLU A 256 -7.59 -14.94 0.21
N THR A 257 -7.41 -16.25 0.35
CA THR A 257 -6.17 -16.91 -0.07
C THR A 257 -5.99 -16.69 -1.56
N ILE A 258 -4.77 -16.38 -1.98
CA ILE A 258 -4.49 -16.16 -3.39
C ILE A 258 -4.57 -17.51 -4.11
N ASP A 259 -5.47 -17.58 -5.09
CA ASP A 259 -5.66 -18.74 -5.95
C ASP A 259 -4.63 -18.71 -7.08
N ASN A 260 -4.19 -19.90 -7.48
CA ASN A 260 -3.33 -20.11 -8.66
C ASN A 260 -4.09 -19.83 -9.95
N LEU A 261 -3.39 -19.29 -10.92
CA LEU A 261 -3.80 -19.20 -12.31
C LEU A 261 -2.84 -20.07 -13.13
N ASP A 262 -3.37 -21.10 -13.83
CA ASP A 262 -2.56 -22.04 -14.61
C ASP A 262 -1.73 -21.34 -15.69
N ASP A 263 -0.40 -21.50 -15.61
CA ASP A 263 0.55 -20.96 -16.58
C ASP A 263 0.95 -22.00 -17.62
N PRO A 264 1.20 -21.59 -18.87
CA PRO A 264 1.57 -22.53 -19.90
C PRO A 264 3.04 -22.98 -19.76
N VAL A 265 3.28 -24.29 -19.93
CA VAL A 265 4.63 -24.86 -20.01
C VAL A 265 5.45 -24.17 -21.11
N GLN A 266 6.61 -23.66 -20.76
CA GLN A 266 7.56 -23.01 -21.67
C GLN A 266 8.66 -23.99 -22.10
N GLY A 267 9.31 -23.70 -23.25
CA GLY A 267 10.41 -24.48 -23.79
C GLY A 267 9.99 -25.41 -24.90
N GLU A 268 10.92 -26.28 -25.32
CA GLU A 268 10.75 -27.12 -26.48
C GLU A 268 11.17 -28.57 -26.20
N VAL A 269 10.47 -29.51 -26.88
CA VAL A 269 10.84 -30.90 -26.95
C VAL A 269 11.55 -31.18 -28.27
N SER A 270 12.75 -31.75 -28.21
CA SER A 270 13.52 -32.10 -29.40
C SER A 270 13.94 -33.57 -29.40
N ILE A 271 14.33 -34.09 -30.56
CA ILE A 271 14.87 -35.46 -30.75
C ILE A 271 16.27 -35.35 -31.32
N ILE A 272 17.18 -36.09 -30.73
CA ILE A 272 18.53 -36.30 -31.29
C ILE A 272 18.74 -37.74 -31.68
N GLY A 273 19.50 -37.96 -32.76
CA GLY A 273 19.78 -39.23 -33.36
C GLY A 273 19.32 -39.30 -34.84
N GLU A 274 19.85 -40.26 -35.60
CA GLU A 274 19.46 -40.47 -36.99
C GLU A 274 18.27 -41.42 -37.08
N PRO A 275 17.22 -41.08 -37.88
CA PRO A 275 16.06 -41.94 -38.05
C PRO A 275 16.40 -43.10 -38.98
N LYS A 276 17.15 -44.05 -38.47
CA LYS A 276 17.63 -45.23 -39.22
C LYS A 276 17.51 -46.48 -38.34
N GLU A 277 17.11 -47.59 -38.93
CA GLU A 277 16.96 -48.87 -38.23
C GLU A 277 18.24 -49.24 -37.46
N GLY A 278 18.07 -49.77 -36.26
CA GLY A 278 19.14 -50.12 -35.33
C GLY A 278 19.72 -48.95 -34.51
N ILE A 279 19.47 -47.69 -34.90
CA ILE A 279 19.90 -46.48 -34.18
C ILE A 279 18.93 -46.22 -33.03
N THR A 280 19.45 -45.53 -32.02
CA THR A 280 18.70 -45.07 -30.85
C THR A 280 18.46 -43.59 -30.97
N LEU A 281 17.19 -43.14 -30.85
CA LEU A 281 16.80 -41.75 -30.69
C LEU A 281 16.69 -41.39 -29.21
N ARG A 282 16.94 -40.14 -28.91
CA ARG A 282 16.75 -39.61 -27.59
C ARG A 282 15.92 -38.32 -27.61
N ALA A 283 14.85 -38.28 -26.83
CA ALA A 283 14.06 -37.08 -26.59
C ALA A 283 14.78 -36.21 -25.56
N ILE A 284 14.80 -34.92 -25.82
CA ILE A 284 15.37 -33.86 -24.95
C ILE A 284 14.22 -32.99 -24.51
N SER A 285 14.05 -32.81 -23.20
CA SER A 285 13.00 -32.00 -22.54
C SER A 285 13.55 -31.12 -21.42
N ASN A 286 14.87 -30.97 -21.32
CA ASN A 286 15.52 -30.25 -20.22
C ASN A 286 15.42 -28.73 -20.33
N SER A 287 14.85 -28.19 -21.39
CA SER A 287 14.53 -26.76 -21.52
C SER A 287 13.11 -26.41 -21.07
N LEU A 288 12.34 -27.42 -20.67
CA LEU A 288 10.96 -27.18 -20.20
C LEU A 288 10.98 -26.51 -18.82
N SER A 289 10.15 -25.51 -18.68
CA SER A 289 9.89 -24.79 -17.43
C SER A 289 8.42 -24.42 -17.35
N ASP A 290 7.94 -24.25 -16.15
CA ASP A 290 6.58 -23.89 -15.83
C ASP A 290 6.61 -22.98 -14.59
N GLU A 291 5.88 -21.88 -14.58
CA GLU A 291 5.83 -20.97 -13.44
C GLU A 291 5.15 -21.66 -12.25
N ASP A 292 4.15 -22.49 -12.53
CA ASP A 292 3.49 -23.37 -11.55
C ASP A 292 4.40 -24.49 -11.03
N GLY A 293 5.60 -24.59 -11.57
CA GLY A 293 6.55 -25.66 -11.29
C GLY A 293 6.23 -26.94 -12.04
N ILE A 294 7.16 -27.90 -12.05
CA ILE A 294 7.00 -29.19 -12.70
C ILE A 294 7.08 -30.31 -11.66
N ALA A 295 5.95 -30.96 -11.39
CA ALA A 295 5.87 -32.11 -10.50
C ALA A 295 6.36 -33.40 -11.19
N SER A 296 6.02 -33.59 -12.47
CA SER A 296 6.51 -34.76 -13.22
C SER A 296 6.58 -34.54 -14.73
N ILE A 297 7.49 -35.28 -15.38
CA ILE A 297 7.64 -35.33 -16.82
C ILE A 297 7.60 -36.80 -17.24
N ASN A 298 6.62 -37.14 -18.10
CA ASN A 298 6.48 -38.49 -18.66
C ASN A 298 6.67 -38.43 -20.16
N ILE A 299 7.65 -39.23 -20.69
CA ILE A 299 7.97 -39.27 -22.11
C ILE A 299 7.46 -40.55 -22.69
N SER A 300 6.75 -40.46 -23.82
CA SER A 300 6.26 -41.55 -24.63
C SER A 300 6.56 -41.28 -26.12
N TRP A 301 6.36 -42.28 -26.96
CA TRP A 301 6.66 -42.19 -28.37
C TRP A 301 5.46 -42.49 -29.21
N GLU A 302 5.36 -41.82 -30.33
CA GLU A 302 4.31 -42.04 -31.34
C GLU A 302 4.95 -42.25 -32.73
N LYS A 303 4.28 -43.05 -33.57
CA LYS A 303 4.65 -43.22 -34.97
C LYS A 303 3.54 -42.84 -35.92
N SER A 304 3.91 -42.41 -37.11
CA SER A 304 2.99 -42.10 -38.20
C SER A 304 3.57 -42.52 -39.55
N LYS A 305 2.71 -42.98 -40.47
CA LYS A 305 3.09 -43.25 -41.86
C LYS A 305 2.85 -42.08 -42.80
N ASP A 306 2.01 -41.16 -42.41
CA ASP A 306 1.54 -40.05 -43.26
C ASP A 306 1.84 -38.68 -42.66
N GLY A 307 2.45 -38.62 -41.45
CA GLY A 307 2.75 -37.38 -40.70
C GLY A 307 1.52 -36.67 -40.11
N ARG A 308 0.33 -37.30 -40.26
CA ARG A 308 -0.95 -36.72 -39.78
C ARG A 308 -1.60 -37.58 -38.71
N ASN A 309 -1.65 -38.89 -38.95
CA ASN A 309 -2.26 -39.87 -38.05
C ASN A 309 -1.17 -40.51 -37.18
N TRP A 310 -1.22 -40.20 -35.87
CA TRP A 310 -0.20 -40.65 -34.92
C TRP A 310 -0.73 -41.79 -34.05
N ILE A 311 0.07 -42.83 -33.89
CA ILE A 311 -0.24 -44.03 -33.12
C ILE A 311 0.79 -44.13 -31.98
N ALA A 312 0.31 -44.20 -30.75
CA ALA A 312 1.16 -44.35 -29.58
C ALA A 312 1.89 -45.70 -29.56
N LEU A 313 3.15 -45.68 -29.20
CA LEU A 313 3.98 -46.87 -28.96
C LEU A 313 3.86 -47.24 -27.47
N SER A 314 2.72 -47.79 -27.09
CA SER A 314 2.29 -47.96 -25.68
C SER A 314 3.20 -48.81 -24.80
N SER A 315 4.09 -49.62 -25.40
CA SER A 315 5.08 -50.41 -24.68
C SER A 315 6.43 -49.69 -24.49
N LEU A 316 6.58 -48.47 -25.01
CA LEU A 316 7.85 -47.74 -25.02
C LEU A 316 7.67 -46.41 -24.31
N SER A 317 8.21 -46.32 -23.09
CA SER A 317 8.24 -45.13 -22.27
C SER A 317 9.67 -44.72 -21.96
N GLY A 318 9.82 -43.42 -21.65
CA GLY A 318 11.11 -42.82 -21.32
C GLY A 318 11.78 -42.11 -22.50
N PRO A 319 12.93 -41.46 -22.25
CA PRO A 319 13.55 -40.57 -23.20
C PRO A 319 14.26 -41.28 -24.40
N ILE A 320 14.31 -42.60 -24.40
CA ILE A 320 15.10 -43.37 -25.36
C ILE A 320 14.19 -44.26 -26.18
N LEU A 321 14.32 -44.20 -27.51
CA LEU A 321 13.64 -45.07 -28.46
C LEU A 321 14.67 -45.75 -29.35
N LYS A 322 14.75 -47.09 -29.31
CA LYS A 322 15.50 -47.88 -30.29
C LYS A 322 14.64 -48.12 -31.52
N LEU A 323 15.16 -47.76 -32.68
CA LEU A 323 14.45 -47.96 -33.94
C LEU A 323 14.63 -49.40 -34.44
N ASP A 324 13.56 -50.16 -34.46
CA ASP A 324 13.52 -51.53 -34.98
C ASP A 324 12.83 -51.61 -36.34
N GLN A 325 12.79 -52.80 -36.94
CA GLN A 325 12.18 -53.04 -38.23
C GLN A 325 10.70 -52.63 -38.31
N VAL A 326 9.95 -52.64 -37.18
CA VAL A 326 8.53 -52.30 -37.13
C VAL A 326 8.32 -50.77 -37.33
N LEU A 327 9.33 -49.98 -37.11
CA LEU A 327 9.29 -48.52 -37.27
C LEU A 327 9.79 -48.07 -38.66
N VAL A 328 10.40 -48.95 -39.42
CA VAL A 328 10.86 -48.63 -40.79
C VAL A 328 9.70 -48.13 -41.65
N GLY A 329 9.92 -47.07 -42.41
CA GLY A 329 8.92 -46.43 -43.24
C GLY A 329 7.91 -45.57 -42.52
N SER A 330 8.10 -45.36 -41.19
CA SER A 330 7.30 -44.43 -40.38
C SER A 330 8.14 -43.24 -39.95
N GLN A 331 7.49 -42.12 -39.69
CA GLN A 331 8.03 -40.99 -38.87
C GLN A 331 7.75 -41.29 -37.41
N VAL A 332 8.58 -40.78 -36.50
CA VAL A 332 8.39 -40.89 -35.06
C VAL A 332 8.47 -39.50 -34.43
N ARG A 333 7.73 -39.29 -33.33
CA ARG A 333 7.83 -38.13 -32.50
C ARG A 333 7.78 -38.52 -31.02
N ALA A 334 8.35 -37.70 -30.17
CA ALA A 334 8.20 -37.79 -28.73
C ALA A 334 6.96 -37.01 -28.29
N ARG A 335 6.14 -37.60 -27.42
CA ARG A 335 5.11 -36.94 -26.62
C ARG A 335 5.61 -36.83 -25.20
N VAL A 336 5.60 -35.65 -24.68
CA VAL A 336 6.00 -35.33 -23.30
C VAL A 336 4.78 -34.80 -22.54
N ALA A 337 4.30 -35.55 -21.56
CA ALA A 337 3.27 -35.13 -20.64
C ALA A 337 3.95 -34.51 -19.44
N VAL A 338 3.72 -33.22 -19.20
CA VAL A 338 4.19 -32.44 -18.05
C VAL A 338 3.01 -32.28 -17.13
N VAL A 339 3.20 -32.57 -15.84
CA VAL A 339 2.23 -32.31 -14.80
C VAL A 339 2.85 -31.28 -13.88
N ASP A 340 2.17 -30.18 -13.65
CA ASP A 340 2.60 -29.10 -12.74
C ASP A 340 2.38 -29.47 -11.26
N ASN A 341 2.73 -28.55 -10.35
CA ASN A 341 2.54 -28.75 -8.92
C ASN A 341 1.08 -28.62 -8.45
N PHE A 342 0.19 -28.13 -9.31
CA PHE A 342 -1.25 -28.04 -9.06
C PHE A 342 -2.04 -29.18 -9.71
N GLY A 343 -1.34 -30.07 -10.45
CA GLY A 343 -1.92 -31.29 -11.02
C GLY A 343 -2.49 -31.13 -12.42
N ILE A 344 -2.22 -30.03 -13.10
CA ILE A 344 -2.62 -29.81 -14.49
C ILE A 344 -1.64 -30.54 -15.41
N GLU A 345 -2.16 -31.30 -16.42
CA GLU A 345 -1.35 -32.01 -17.38
C GLU A 345 -1.33 -31.28 -18.72
N THR A 346 -0.14 -30.88 -19.16
CA THR A 346 0.12 -30.32 -20.49
C THR A 346 0.90 -31.28 -21.35
N ASN A 347 0.45 -31.53 -22.61
CA ASN A 347 1.09 -32.39 -23.55
C ASN A 347 1.86 -31.62 -24.63
N LEU A 348 3.16 -31.83 -24.67
CA LEU A 348 4.07 -31.25 -25.66
C LEU A 348 4.58 -32.35 -26.63
N TYR A 349 4.87 -31.95 -27.84
CA TYR A 349 5.32 -32.86 -28.90
C TYR A 349 6.61 -32.32 -29.52
N SER A 350 7.54 -33.23 -29.80
CA SER A 350 8.68 -32.89 -30.64
C SER A 350 8.25 -32.72 -32.09
N GLN A 351 9.09 -32.08 -32.87
CA GLN A 351 9.00 -32.23 -34.32
C GLN A 351 9.13 -33.70 -34.71
N ALA A 352 8.40 -34.12 -35.74
CA ALA A 352 8.50 -35.47 -36.28
C ALA A 352 9.87 -35.66 -36.95
N THR A 353 10.44 -36.84 -36.81
CA THR A 353 11.65 -37.20 -37.56
C THR A 353 11.34 -37.31 -39.06
N ARG A 354 12.37 -37.35 -39.87
CA ARG A 354 12.24 -37.96 -41.22
C ARG A 354 11.82 -39.41 -41.10
N THR A 355 11.35 -39.98 -42.20
CA THR A 355 11.00 -41.41 -42.26
C THR A 355 12.18 -42.28 -41.85
N VAL A 356 11.94 -43.25 -40.99
CA VAL A 356 12.98 -44.22 -40.54
C VAL A 356 13.44 -45.03 -41.72
N GLU A 357 14.74 -44.90 -41.99
CA GLU A 357 15.41 -45.64 -43.11
C GLU A 357 15.64 -47.10 -42.74
N ASN A 358 15.50 -48.00 -43.74
CA ASN A 358 15.80 -49.40 -43.57
C ASN A 358 17.32 -49.67 -43.63
N VAL A 359 17.77 -50.62 -42.84
CA VAL A 359 19.11 -51.20 -42.96
C VAL A 359 18.96 -52.64 -43.48
N ASN A 360 19.63 -52.94 -44.56
CA ASN A 360 19.55 -54.28 -45.11
C ASN A 360 20.14 -55.30 -44.12
N ASN A 361 19.28 -56.18 -43.63
CA ASN A 361 19.68 -57.27 -42.74
C ASN A 361 19.88 -58.52 -43.56
N LYS A 362 21.01 -59.23 -43.38
CA LYS A 362 21.26 -60.49 -44.03
C LYS A 362 20.31 -61.57 -43.50
N PRO A 363 19.76 -62.42 -44.37
CA PRO A 363 18.93 -63.51 -43.94
C PRO A 363 19.73 -64.47 -43.03
N SER A 364 19.12 -64.96 -41.99
CA SER A 364 19.69 -65.93 -41.06
C SER A 364 18.83 -67.19 -41.06
N GLY A 365 19.43 -68.33 -40.84
CA GLY A 365 18.75 -69.61 -40.76
C GLY A 365 19.45 -70.68 -41.56
N ARG A 366 18.93 -71.87 -41.49
CA ARG A 366 19.48 -73.02 -42.12
C ARG A 366 18.48 -73.54 -43.14
N ILE A 367 18.90 -73.74 -44.38
CA ILE A 367 18.07 -74.46 -45.41
C ILE A 367 18.04 -75.93 -45.06
N ILE A 368 16.84 -76.47 -44.84
CA ILE A 368 16.64 -77.86 -44.55
C ILE A 368 15.91 -78.48 -45.78
N ILE A 369 16.55 -79.42 -46.43
CA ILE A 369 15.94 -80.22 -47.49
C ILE A 369 15.31 -81.45 -46.87
N ARG A 370 14.01 -81.67 -47.04
CA ARG A 370 13.28 -82.87 -46.60
C ARG A 370 12.77 -83.62 -47.81
N ARG A 371 12.83 -84.96 -47.77
CA ARG A 371 12.16 -85.81 -48.79
C ARG A 371 10.64 -85.67 -48.65
N VAL A 372 9.95 -85.45 -49.72
CA VAL A 372 8.49 -85.54 -49.81
C VAL A 372 8.10 -86.96 -49.80
N GLY A 373 7.47 -87.46 -48.76
CA GLY A 373 7.00 -88.81 -48.63
C GLY A 373 7.75 -89.70 -47.64
N GLN A 374 7.80 -89.23 -46.34
CA GLN A 374 7.88 -90.06 -45.15
C GLN A 374 7.07 -89.39 -44.05
#